data_33e969ded07145f287d96530e966dbcb
#
_entry.id   33e969ded07145f287d96530e966dbcb
#
_cell.length_a   1.000
_cell.length_b   1.000
_cell.length_c   1.000
_cell.angle_alpha   90.00
_cell.angle_beta   90.00
_cell.angle_gamma   90.00
#
_symmetry.space_group_name_H-M   'P 1'
#
loop_
_entity.id
_entity.type
_entity.pdbx_description
1 polymer ?
#
loop_
_entity_poly.entity_id
_entity_poly.type
_entity_poly.pdbx_seq_one_letter_code
_entity_poly.pdbx_strand_id
1 'polypeptide(L)'
;MDNKNIYDVVIVGGGPAGLTSALYLARARYRVVVVEKEQFGGQITITSEIVNYPGVKLISGAKLTETIKQQAESFGAEFLFANATKLTLDDDIKTVHTTKGDLKCFGIVIATGAYPRTIGFKGEDKFRGRGVAYCATCDGEFFTDKEIFVVGGGFAAAEESVFLTKFAKHITLLIRKEDFSCAESVAEKVKNHEKITILYNTEVESVSGDTELHSIRYRNNITGEVTEYKAKDGDTFGVFIFAGYKPETALLHGLVNLNEQGYVITDNNRKTNINGLYVAGDICEKNLHQVVTAVSDGAIVATELEKYVTAMQKKTGIIPEHKKSTVDSSEKQNSGFFSEEIYTQLESVFKKMKKKLILKLFLDDNPISAELKNYIEEMAQCTENLYVEVADNSESEEYLPCVSVCYEDGRKTGLAFHGVPSGHEFTSFVLGLYNASGCGQELDIQDKSDIERIKEPMLIQVLVTLSCTMCPELVTAVQRIAVENPNVSAEIYDVNYFKELREKYRIMSVPCLLVNGKVVSFGKKNLRQVLDILVE
;
A
#
# COMPACT_ATOMS: atom_id res chain seq x y z
N MET A 1 -33.77 17.90 13.52
CA MET A 1 -32.41 17.66 12.97
C MET A 1 -32.58 17.00 11.61
N ASP A 2 -31.84 17.44 10.64
CA ASP A 2 -31.97 16.92 9.27
C ASP A 2 -31.43 15.48 9.24
N ASN A 3 -32.27 14.47 9.00
CA ASN A 3 -31.95 13.05 9.01
C ASN A 3 -30.84 12.68 7.99
N LYS A 4 -30.58 13.58 7.03
CA LYS A 4 -29.59 13.41 5.98
C LYS A 4 -28.14 13.52 6.45
N ASN A 5 -27.91 14.06 7.66
CA ASN A 5 -26.55 14.33 8.17
C ASN A 5 -26.08 13.38 9.27
N ILE A 6 -26.79 12.27 9.50
CA ILE A 6 -26.45 11.29 10.54
C ILE A 6 -26.23 9.94 9.88
N TYR A 7 -25.16 9.25 10.29
CA TYR A 7 -24.89 7.86 9.97
C TYR A 7 -25.38 6.93 11.06
N ASP A 8 -25.72 5.72 10.72
CA ASP A 8 -25.93 4.67 11.72
C ASP A 8 -24.61 4.33 12.41
N VAL A 9 -23.56 4.14 11.59
CA VAL A 9 -22.22 3.81 12.08
C VAL A 9 -21.15 4.55 11.28
N VAL A 10 -20.17 5.08 11.99
CA VAL A 10 -18.90 5.56 11.42
C VAL A 10 -17.81 4.54 11.77
N ILE A 11 -17.07 4.09 10.75
CA ILE A 11 -15.98 3.15 10.88
C ILE A 11 -14.67 3.90 10.61
N VAL A 12 -13.74 3.87 11.56
CA VAL A 12 -12.43 4.50 11.44
C VAL A 12 -11.37 3.44 11.19
N GLY A 13 -10.80 3.46 10.01
CA GLY A 13 -9.84 2.49 9.51
C GLY A 13 -10.42 1.61 8.41
N GLY A 14 -9.80 1.66 7.22
CA GLY A 14 -10.21 0.97 6.00
C GLY A 14 -9.48 -0.35 5.74
N GLY A 15 -8.93 -1.00 6.78
CA GLY A 15 -8.34 -2.34 6.69
C GLY A 15 -9.39 -3.46 6.64
N PRO A 16 -8.98 -4.75 6.58
CA PRO A 16 -9.89 -5.88 6.45
C PRO A 16 -11.02 -5.90 7.49
N ALA A 17 -10.75 -5.50 8.73
CA ALA A 17 -11.76 -5.45 9.79
C ALA A 17 -12.80 -4.35 9.53
N GLY A 18 -12.36 -3.14 9.17
CA GLY A 18 -13.27 -2.02 8.88
C GLY A 18 -14.09 -2.25 7.62
N LEU A 19 -13.46 -2.74 6.55
CA LEU A 19 -14.14 -3.08 5.29
C LEU A 19 -15.22 -4.17 5.51
N THR A 20 -14.90 -5.19 6.32
CA THR A 20 -15.88 -6.24 6.64
C THR A 20 -17.01 -5.71 7.52
N SER A 21 -16.71 -4.84 8.49
CA SER A 21 -17.76 -4.18 9.28
C SER A 21 -18.72 -3.38 8.38
N ALA A 22 -18.16 -2.65 7.41
CA ALA A 22 -18.94 -1.88 6.45
C ALA A 22 -19.81 -2.79 5.57
N LEU A 23 -19.25 -3.89 5.06
CA LEU A 23 -19.97 -4.87 4.25
C LEU A 23 -21.20 -5.42 4.99
N TYR A 24 -21.01 -5.90 6.22
CA TYR A 24 -22.10 -6.52 6.99
C TYR A 24 -23.17 -5.50 7.36
N LEU A 25 -22.80 -4.32 7.83
CA LEU A 25 -23.75 -3.25 8.21
C LEU A 25 -24.50 -2.71 6.99
N ALA A 26 -23.81 -2.43 5.88
CA ALA A 26 -24.47 -1.95 4.66
C ALA A 26 -25.44 -2.99 4.09
N ARG A 27 -25.04 -4.30 4.09
CA ARG A 27 -25.91 -5.40 3.70
C ARG A 27 -27.16 -5.49 4.58
N ALA A 28 -27.05 -5.17 5.88
CA ALA A 28 -28.17 -5.07 6.81
C ALA A 28 -28.96 -3.76 6.67
N ARG A 29 -28.64 -2.94 5.65
CA ARG A 29 -29.29 -1.67 5.32
C ARG A 29 -29.13 -0.55 6.35
N TYR A 30 -28.01 -0.54 7.07
CA TYR A 30 -27.58 0.60 7.88
C TYR A 30 -26.76 1.57 7.03
N ARG A 31 -26.93 2.85 7.25
CA ARG A 31 -26.11 3.89 6.63
C ARG A 31 -24.74 3.95 7.30
N VAL A 32 -23.69 3.58 6.57
CA VAL A 32 -22.35 3.47 7.09
C VAL A 32 -21.36 4.25 6.24
N VAL A 33 -20.32 4.79 6.89
CA VAL A 33 -19.17 5.40 6.22
C VAL A 33 -17.88 4.87 6.83
N VAL A 34 -16.93 4.51 5.96
CA VAL A 34 -15.56 4.15 6.34
C VAL A 34 -14.66 5.37 6.14
N VAL A 35 -13.97 5.78 7.20
CA VAL A 35 -13.00 6.88 7.18
C VAL A 35 -11.59 6.29 7.18
N GLU A 36 -10.78 6.62 6.18
CA GLU A 36 -9.39 6.17 6.05
C GLU A 36 -8.47 7.36 5.74
N LYS A 37 -7.34 7.45 6.43
CA LYS A 37 -6.37 8.55 6.29
C LYS A 37 -5.34 8.33 5.19
N GLU A 38 -5.04 7.06 4.88
CA GLU A 38 -4.02 6.67 3.91
C GLU A 38 -4.69 5.95 2.73
N GLN A 39 -4.64 4.64 2.69
CA GLN A 39 -5.17 3.83 1.62
C GLN A 39 -6.17 2.81 2.17
N PHE A 40 -7.30 2.64 1.47
CA PHE A 40 -8.22 1.55 1.80
C PHE A 40 -7.53 0.20 1.53
N GLY A 41 -7.71 -0.74 2.47
CA GLY A 41 -7.09 -2.05 2.45
C GLY A 41 -6.15 -2.30 3.63
N GLY A 42 -5.58 -1.24 4.23
CA GLY A 42 -4.70 -1.31 5.40
C GLY A 42 -3.36 -2.00 5.11
N GLN A 43 -2.69 -2.49 6.16
CA GLN A 43 -1.33 -3.05 6.07
C GLN A 43 -1.18 -4.22 5.08
N ILE A 44 -2.24 -4.97 4.85
CA ILE A 44 -2.17 -6.15 3.98
C ILE A 44 -1.99 -5.81 2.49
N THR A 45 -2.24 -4.57 2.09
CA THR A 45 -2.10 -4.13 0.69
C THR A 45 -0.67 -4.26 0.15
N ILE A 46 0.33 -4.23 1.04
CA ILE A 46 1.75 -4.40 0.67
C ILE A 46 2.14 -5.88 0.46
N THR A 47 1.28 -6.83 0.83
CA THR A 47 1.56 -8.26 0.71
C THR A 47 1.27 -8.73 -0.71
N SER A 48 2.30 -9.21 -1.42
CA SER A 48 2.18 -9.67 -2.80
C SER A 48 1.37 -10.95 -2.93
N GLU A 49 1.50 -11.87 -1.97
CA GLU A 49 0.89 -13.20 -2.00
C GLU A 49 0.26 -13.57 -0.65
N ILE A 50 -1.05 -13.82 -0.66
CA ILE A 50 -1.79 -14.37 0.48
C ILE A 50 -2.24 -15.78 0.08
N VAL A 51 -1.75 -16.78 0.82
CA VAL A 51 -2.06 -18.20 0.60
C VAL A 51 -2.85 -18.83 1.76
N ASN A 52 -3.08 -18.07 2.82
CA ASN A 52 -3.68 -18.54 4.07
C ASN A 52 -5.05 -17.92 4.36
N TYR A 53 -5.69 -17.31 3.36
CA TYR A 53 -7.06 -16.82 3.50
C TYR A 53 -8.04 -17.88 2.97
N PRO A 54 -8.89 -18.48 3.83
CA PRO A 54 -9.79 -19.57 3.43
C PRO A 54 -10.72 -19.17 2.30
N GLY A 55 -10.86 -20.03 1.30
CA GLY A 55 -11.70 -19.80 0.12
C GLY A 55 -10.97 -19.12 -1.05
N VAL A 56 -9.74 -18.64 -0.84
CA VAL A 56 -8.90 -18.06 -1.89
C VAL A 56 -7.57 -18.80 -1.95
N LYS A 57 -7.22 -19.37 -3.11
CA LYS A 57 -6.01 -20.18 -3.26
C LYS A 57 -4.73 -19.33 -3.20
N LEU A 58 -4.73 -18.23 -3.95
CA LEU A 58 -3.63 -17.26 -4.02
C LEU A 58 -4.21 -15.93 -4.48
N ILE A 59 -3.88 -14.84 -3.78
CA ILE A 59 -4.30 -13.48 -4.12
C ILE A 59 -3.33 -12.48 -3.51
N SER A 60 -3.15 -11.30 -4.12
CA SER A 60 -2.46 -10.20 -3.46
C SER A 60 -3.34 -9.54 -2.40
N GLY A 61 -2.72 -8.96 -1.37
CA GLY A 61 -3.44 -8.24 -0.33
C GLY A 61 -4.24 -7.06 -0.86
N ALA A 62 -3.68 -6.33 -1.83
CA ALA A 62 -4.38 -5.24 -2.51
C ALA A 62 -5.66 -5.72 -3.21
N LYS A 63 -5.59 -6.82 -3.98
CA LYS A 63 -6.75 -7.37 -4.70
C LYS A 63 -7.80 -7.94 -3.73
N LEU A 64 -7.37 -8.60 -2.66
CA LEU A 64 -8.30 -9.13 -1.65
C LEU A 64 -9.09 -8.00 -0.99
N THR A 65 -8.42 -6.96 -0.54
CA THR A 65 -9.06 -5.84 0.16
C THR A 65 -9.89 -4.97 -0.77
N GLU A 66 -9.47 -4.80 -2.03
CA GLU A 66 -10.28 -4.14 -3.04
C GLU A 66 -11.58 -4.92 -3.29
N THR A 67 -11.52 -6.25 -3.38
CA THR A 67 -12.73 -7.09 -3.50
C THR A 67 -13.68 -6.91 -2.32
N ILE A 68 -13.17 -6.88 -1.08
CA ILE A 68 -14.01 -6.68 0.12
C ILE A 68 -14.64 -5.26 0.10
N LYS A 69 -13.86 -4.25 -0.31
CA LYS A 69 -14.34 -2.87 -0.45
C LYS A 69 -15.47 -2.77 -1.46
N GLN A 70 -15.28 -3.32 -2.66
CA GLN A 70 -16.31 -3.35 -3.73
C GLN A 70 -17.58 -4.07 -3.28
N GLN A 71 -17.46 -5.17 -2.51
CA GLN A 71 -18.62 -5.82 -1.92
C GLN A 71 -19.37 -4.88 -0.97
N ALA A 72 -18.67 -4.13 -0.10
CA ALA A 72 -19.31 -3.19 0.81
C ALA A 72 -19.97 -2.02 0.04
N GLU A 73 -19.33 -1.49 -0.98
CA GLU A 73 -19.86 -0.44 -1.87
C GLU A 73 -21.13 -0.89 -2.58
N SER A 74 -21.17 -2.11 -3.09
CA SER A 74 -22.34 -2.66 -3.78
C SER A 74 -23.60 -2.71 -2.89
N PHE A 75 -23.41 -2.78 -1.56
CA PHE A 75 -24.49 -2.69 -0.59
C PHE A 75 -24.75 -1.26 -0.07
N GLY A 76 -24.05 -0.25 -0.58
CA GLY A 76 -24.27 1.16 -0.27
C GLY A 76 -23.41 1.72 0.87
N ALA A 77 -22.33 1.06 1.27
CA ALA A 77 -21.33 1.64 2.17
C ALA A 77 -20.66 2.86 1.53
N GLU A 78 -20.48 3.94 2.33
CA GLU A 78 -19.79 5.14 1.89
C GLU A 78 -18.31 5.11 2.32
N PHE A 79 -17.43 5.71 1.52
CA PHE A 79 -16.00 5.76 1.78
C PHE A 79 -15.50 7.19 1.76
N LEU A 80 -14.81 7.60 2.82
CA LEU A 80 -14.29 8.95 3.00
C LEU A 80 -12.79 8.92 3.24
N PHE A 81 -12.03 9.46 2.33
CA PHE A 81 -10.59 9.67 2.51
C PHE A 81 -10.36 10.90 3.40
N ALA A 82 -10.18 10.68 4.70
CA ALA A 82 -9.96 11.72 5.71
C ALA A 82 -9.26 11.16 6.94
N ASN A 83 -8.61 12.00 7.72
CA ASN A 83 -8.05 11.61 9.01
C ASN A 83 -9.06 11.92 10.13
N ALA A 84 -9.40 10.91 10.94
CA ALA A 84 -10.15 11.09 12.17
C ALA A 84 -9.22 11.64 13.26
N THR A 85 -9.58 12.77 13.85
CA THR A 85 -8.71 13.52 14.77
C THR A 85 -9.17 13.50 16.22
N LYS A 86 -10.47 13.29 16.46
CA LYS A 86 -11.06 13.27 17.81
C LYS A 86 -12.40 12.54 17.80
N LEU A 87 -12.79 12.00 18.95
CA LEU A 87 -14.10 11.40 19.20
C LEU A 87 -14.82 12.19 20.28
N THR A 88 -16.13 12.45 20.08
CA THR A 88 -17.05 12.94 21.11
C THR A 88 -18.10 11.85 21.34
N LEU A 89 -18.18 11.32 22.58
CA LEU A 89 -18.87 10.06 22.90
C LEU A 89 -19.98 10.22 23.95
N ASP A 90 -20.17 11.42 24.50
CA ASP A 90 -20.96 11.65 25.71
C ASP A 90 -22.48 11.57 25.50
N ASP A 91 -22.95 11.68 24.24
CA ASP A 91 -24.36 11.70 23.88
C ASP A 91 -24.81 10.43 23.15
N ASP A 92 -26.14 10.30 22.99
CA ASP A 92 -26.75 9.26 22.16
C ASP A 92 -26.30 9.32 20.70
N ILE A 93 -26.06 10.55 20.21
CA ILE A 93 -25.46 10.81 18.90
C ILE A 93 -24.00 11.19 19.11
N LYS A 94 -23.13 10.32 18.68
CA LYS A 94 -21.68 10.48 18.76
C LYS A 94 -21.15 11.29 17.58
N THR A 95 -19.96 11.84 17.73
CA THR A 95 -19.29 12.58 16.64
C THR A 95 -17.87 12.08 16.44
N VAL A 96 -17.55 11.75 15.19
CA VAL A 96 -16.17 11.54 14.72
C VAL A 96 -15.74 12.82 14.00
N HIS A 97 -14.77 13.53 14.59
CA HIS A 97 -14.18 14.72 13.99
C HIS A 97 -13.13 14.31 12.98
N THR A 98 -13.23 14.81 11.76
CA THR A 98 -12.30 14.49 10.68
C THR A 98 -11.72 15.75 10.04
N THR A 99 -10.64 15.58 9.28
CA THR A 99 -10.05 16.68 8.48
C THR A 99 -10.98 17.21 7.37
N LYS A 100 -12.07 16.51 7.10
CA LYS A 100 -13.11 16.92 6.11
C LYS A 100 -14.45 17.26 6.74
N GLY A 101 -14.50 17.47 8.05
CA GLY A 101 -15.70 17.82 8.80
C GLY A 101 -16.15 16.74 9.77
N ASP A 102 -17.20 17.05 10.49
CA ASP A 102 -17.74 16.22 11.57
C ASP A 102 -18.75 15.22 11.04
N LEU A 103 -18.61 13.96 11.44
CA LEU A 103 -19.52 12.88 11.11
C LEU A 103 -20.31 12.48 12.36
N LYS A 104 -21.60 12.65 12.34
CA LYS A 104 -22.52 12.26 13.43
C LYS A 104 -23.03 10.85 13.21
N CYS A 105 -23.09 10.05 14.29
CA CYS A 105 -23.52 8.65 14.21
C CYS A 105 -24.06 8.14 15.55
N PHE A 106 -24.72 6.98 15.52
CA PHE A 106 -25.12 6.27 16.74
C PHE A 106 -23.97 5.42 17.27
N GLY A 107 -23.28 4.66 16.39
CA GLY A 107 -22.19 3.76 16.75
C GLY A 107 -20.89 4.10 16.04
N ILE A 108 -19.78 3.73 16.67
CA ILE A 108 -18.43 3.90 16.11
C ILE A 108 -17.69 2.56 16.16
N VAL A 109 -17.02 2.22 15.05
CA VAL A 109 -16.04 1.12 14.99
C VAL A 109 -14.66 1.73 14.81
N ILE A 110 -13.71 1.38 15.68
CA ILE A 110 -12.30 1.68 15.50
C ILE A 110 -11.60 0.43 14.98
N ALA A 111 -11.08 0.52 13.76
CA ALA A 111 -10.41 -0.56 13.05
C ALA A 111 -9.05 -0.10 12.50
N THR A 112 -8.33 0.75 13.26
CA THR A 112 -7.09 1.41 12.86
C THR A 112 -5.86 0.50 12.84
N GLY A 113 -6.01 -0.75 13.34
CA GLY A 113 -4.99 -1.78 13.23
C GLY A 113 -3.76 -1.57 14.11
N ALA A 114 -2.62 -2.13 13.68
CA ALA A 114 -1.34 -2.04 14.35
C ALA A 114 -0.20 -1.91 13.33
N TYR A 115 0.89 -1.26 13.72
CA TYR A 115 2.07 -1.03 12.87
C TYR A 115 3.30 -1.74 13.42
N PRO A 116 4.25 -2.18 12.57
CA PRO A 116 5.52 -2.73 13.02
C PRO A 116 6.25 -1.74 13.93
N ARG A 117 6.82 -2.24 15.03
CA ARG A 117 7.65 -1.43 15.92
C ARG A 117 9.01 -1.17 15.28
N THR A 118 9.42 0.08 15.27
CA THR A 118 10.81 0.44 15.04
C THR A 118 11.63 0.19 16.30
N ILE A 119 12.92 -0.15 16.16
CA ILE A 119 13.84 -0.39 17.27
C ILE A 119 14.59 0.89 17.63
N GLY A 120 14.85 1.75 16.63
CA GLY A 120 15.49 3.04 16.80
C GLY A 120 17.02 2.99 16.73
N PHE A 121 17.63 1.94 16.15
CA PHE A 121 19.08 1.92 15.95
C PHE A 121 19.51 2.91 14.85
N LYS A 122 20.76 3.32 14.91
CA LYS A 122 21.29 4.29 13.94
C LYS A 122 21.26 3.73 12.52
N GLY A 123 20.60 4.44 11.61
CA GLY A 123 20.47 4.06 10.19
C GLY A 123 19.16 3.31 9.86
N GLU A 124 18.34 2.89 10.84
CA GLU A 124 17.08 2.18 10.61
C GLU A 124 16.18 2.93 9.63
N ASP A 125 15.86 4.19 9.91
CA ASP A 125 14.98 5.01 9.06
C ASP A 125 15.63 5.33 7.70
N LYS A 126 16.95 5.59 7.68
CA LYS A 126 17.68 5.90 6.45
C LYS A 126 17.63 4.76 5.45
N PHE A 127 17.73 3.53 5.93
CA PHE A 127 17.79 2.33 5.10
C PHE A 127 16.47 1.55 5.04
N ARG A 128 15.40 2.09 5.59
CA ARG A 128 14.05 1.53 5.44
C ARG A 128 13.67 1.44 3.97
N GLY A 129 13.35 0.21 3.50
CA GLY A 129 13.13 -0.07 2.07
C GLY A 129 14.42 -0.05 1.21
N ARG A 130 15.61 0.03 1.86
CA ARG A 130 16.92 -0.01 1.20
C ARG A 130 17.86 -1.01 1.88
N GLY A 131 17.31 -2.13 2.29
CA GLY A 131 18.02 -3.15 3.05
C GLY A 131 17.46 -3.37 4.45
N VAL A 132 16.79 -2.40 5.07
CA VAL A 132 16.02 -2.59 6.30
C VAL A 132 14.55 -2.82 5.94
N ALA A 133 14.00 -3.97 6.36
CA ALA A 133 12.67 -4.45 6.02
C ALA A 133 11.88 -4.90 7.27
N TYR A 134 10.55 -4.93 7.15
CA TYR A 134 9.64 -5.30 8.24
C TYR A 134 8.65 -6.40 7.83
N CYS A 135 8.76 -6.91 6.61
CA CYS A 135 7.87 -7.93 6.05
C CYS A 135 8.70 -8.96 5.27
N ALA A 136 8.76 -10.21 5.75
CA ALA A 136 9.51 -11.26 5.08
C ALA A 136 8.89 -11.66 3.73
N THR A 137 7.57 -11.76 3.68
CA THR A 137 6.84 -12.13 2.47
C THR A 137 6.88 -11.06 1.38
N CYS A 138 7.04 -9.79 1.78
CA CYS A 138 7.09 -8.67 0.83
C CYS A 138 8.50 -8.48 0.25
N ASP A 139 9.52 -8.63 1.11
CA ASP A 139 10.88 -8.19 0.81
C ASP A 139 11.89 -9.34 0.70
N GLY A 140 11.53 -10.56 1.14
CA GLY A 140 12.46 -11.69 1.23
C GLY A 140 13.10 -12.07 -0.10
N GLU A 141 12.35 -12.04 -1.19
CA GLU A 141 12.82 -12.38 -2.53
C GLU A 141 13.93 -11.44 -3.03
N PHE A 142 13.96 -10.16 -2.59
CA PHE A 142 15.01 -9.21 -2.94
C PHE A 142 16.38 -9.57 -2.38
N PHE A 143 16.41 -10.47 -1.39
CA PHE A 143 17.63 -10.92 -0.72
C PHE A 143 17.98 -12.38 -1.05
N THR A 144 17.56 -12.86 -2.23
CA THR A 144 17.91 -14.19 -2.73
C THR A 144 19.43 -14.33 -2.83
N ASP A 145 19.96 -15.44 -2.28
CA ASP A 145 21.39 -15.77 -2.17
C ASP A 145 22.25 -14.76 -1.40
N LYS A 146 21.61 -13.89 -0.58
CA LYS A 146 22.31 -12.92 0.26
C LYS A 146 22.30 -13.32 1.74
N GLU A 147 23.19 -12.67 2.51
CA GLU A 147 23.13 -12.72 3.98
C GLU A 147 21.92 -11.92 4.46
N ILE A 148 21.19 -12.46 5.43
CA ILE A 148 20.07 -11.79 6.08
C ILE A 148 20.31 -11.74 7.60
N PHE A 149 20.12 -10.57 8.17
CA PHE A 149 20.03 -10.39 9.63
C PHE A 149 18.58 -10.25 10.01
N VAL A 150 18.13 -11.06 10.97
CA VAL A 150 16.78 -10.96 11.53
C VAL A 150 16.89 -10.44 12.96
N VAL A 151 16.08 -9.45 13.31
CA VAL A 151 16.06 -8.84 14.63
C VAL A 151 14.73 -9.13 15.32
N GLY A 152 14.78 -9.90 16.40
CA GLY A 152 13.62 -10.29 17.17
C GLY A 152 13.79 -11.66 17.82
N GLY A 153 12.99 -11.98 18.81
CA GLY A 153 13.01 -13.28 19.51
C GLY A 153 11.60 -13.82 19.81
N GLY A 154 10.58 -13.21 19.21
CA GLY A 154 9.19 -13.62 19.37
C GLY A 154 8.74 -14.61 18.29
N PHE A 155 7.45 -14.93 18.32
CA PHE A 155 6.81 -15.87 17.39
C PHE A 155 7.05 -15.47 15.91
N ALA A 156 6.79 -14.20 15.57
CA ALA A 156 7.00 -13.69 14.21
C ALA A 156 8.46 -13.81 13.78
N ALA A 157 9.43 -13.43 14.63
CA ALA A 157 10.85 -13.54 14.29
C ALA A 157 11.26 -14.99 14.01
N ALA A 158 10.74 -15.94 14.78
CA ALA A 158 11.04 -17.36 14.59
C ALA A 158 10.45 -17.90 13.28
N GLU A 159 9.16 -17.68 13.03
CA GLU A 159 8.50 -18.19 11.80
C GLU A 159 9.05 -17.52 10.54
N GLU A 160 9.19 -16.20 10.55
CA GLU A 160 9.68 -15.44 9.40
C GLU A 160 11.17 -15.74 9.11
N SER A 161 11.99 -16.05 10.15
CA SER A 161 13.35 -16.54 9.90
C SER A 161 13.35 -17.85 9.11
N VAL A 162 12.50 -18.80 9.49
CA VAL A 162 12.36 -20.06 8.74
C VAL A 162 11.85 -19.80 7.32
N PHE A 163 10.88 -18.88 7.15
CA PHE A 163 10.39 -18.52 5.82
C PHE A 163 11.49 -17.92 4.94
N LEU A 164 12.28 -17.00 5.47
CA LEU A 164 13.37 -16.32 4.77
C LEU A 164 14.49 -17.29 4.31
N THR A 165 14.64 -18.48 4.92
CA THR A 165 15.63 -19.48 4.46
C THR A 165 15.39 -19.99 3.04
N LYS A 166 14.18 -19.79 2.50
CA LYS A 166 13.85 -20.10 1.10
C LYS A 166 14.64 -19.24 0.11
N PHE A 167 14.99 -18.05 0.53
CA PHE A 167 15.68 -17.06 -0.29
C PHE A 167 17.13 -16.87 0.15
N ALA A 168 17.33 -16.70 1.46
CA ALA A 168 18.62 -16.35 2.04
C ALA A 168 19.69 -17.40 1.77
N LYS A 169 20.92 -16.93 1.56
CA LYS A 169 22.11 -17.76 1.64
C LYS A 169 22.34 -18.23 3.07
N HIS A 170 22.28 -17.31 4.02
CA HIS A 170 22.38 -17.56 5.44
C HIS A 170 21.63 -16.49 6.24
N ILE A 171 21.14 -16.85 7.42
CA ILE A 171 20.42 -15.96 8.33
C ILE A 171 21.14 -15.88 9.67
N THR A 172 21.40 -14.65 10.12
CA THR A 172 21.86 -14.39 11.48
C THR A 172 20.70 -13.78 12.28
N LEU A 173 20.14 -14.54 13.22
CA LEU A 173 19.04 -14.11 14.07
C LEU A 173 19.58 -13.47 15.35
N LEU A 174 19.27 -12.19 15.58
CA LEU A 174 19.68 -11.40 16.72
C LEU A 174 18.56 -11.34 17.75
N ILE A 175 18.74 -11.98 18.89
CA ILE A 175 17.79 -12.02 20.00
C ILE A 175 18.33 -11.23 21.18
N ARG A 176 17.62 -10.17 21.59
CA ARG A 176 18.04 -9.30 22.70
C ARG A 176 18.06 -10.01 24.06
N LYS A 177 17.24 -11.04 24.23
CA LYS A 177 17.12 -11.83 25.45
C LYS A 177 18.02 -13.08 25.40
N GLU A 178 18.07 -13.78 26.53
CA GLU A 178 18.81 -15.05 26.69
C GLU A 178 18.15 -16.23 25.96
N ASP A 179 16.88 -16.12 25.57
CA ASP A 179 16.14 -17.13 24.80
C ASP A 179 14.98 -16.51 24.04
N PHE A 180 14.33 -17.32 23.20
CA PHE A 180 13.09 -16.98 22.53
C PHE A 180 11.98 -16.63 23.53
N SER A 181 11.05 -15.78 23.10
CA SER A 181 9.81 -15.46 23.82
C SER A 181 8.56 -16.08 23.16
N CYS A 182 8.75 -17.12 22.34
CA CYS A 182 7.68 -17.91 21.71
C CYS A 182 7.66 -19.34 22.25
N ALA A 183 6.68 -20.14 21.81
CA ALA A 183 6.58 -21.55 22.18
C ALA A 183 7.82 -22.35 21.72
N GLU A 184 8.29 -23.28 22.54
CA GLU A 184 9.48 -24.10 22.27
C GLU A 184 9.40 -24.83 20.92
N SER A 185 8.25 -25.37 20.56
CA SER A 185 8.03 -26.07 19.27
C SER A 185 8.25 -25.17 18.03
N VAL A 186 8.17 -23.85 18.19
CA VAL A 186 8.48 -22.88 17.14
C VAL A 186 9.94 -22.54 17.17
N ALA A 187 10.50 -22.32 18.36
CA ALA A 187 11.92 -22.04 18.55
C ALA A 187 12.81 -23.21 18.07
N GLU A 188 12.42 -24.46 18.31
CA GLU A 188 13.15 -25.66 17.87
C GLU A 188 13.34 -25.70 16.35
N LYS A 189 12.36 -25.26 15.56
CA LYS A 189 12.50 -25.19 14.10
C LYS A 189 13.64 -24.26 13.66
N VAL A 190 13.83 -23.18 14.38
CA VAL A 190 14.91 -22.21 14.13
C VAL A 190 16.24 -22.75 14.64
N LYS A 191 16.25 -23.28 15.90
CA LYS A 191 17.46 -23.83 16.54
C LYS A 191 18.11 -24.97 15.74
N ASN A 192 17.27 -25.76 15.04
CA ASN A 192 17.72 -26.93 14.27
C ASN A 192 17.93 -26.64 12.77
N HIS A 193 17.79 -25.39 12.31
CA HIS A 193 17.89 -25.06 10.88
C HIS A 193 19.31 -24.74 10.46
N GLU A 194 19.85 -25.48 9.50
CA GLU A 194 21.25 -25.37 9.03
C GLU A 194 21.66 -24.00 8.50
N LYS A 195 20.70 -23.24 7.94
CA LYS A 195 20.96 -21.88 7.41
C LYS A 195 20.82 -20.78 8.46
N ILE A 196 20.50 -21.09 9.73
CA ILE A 196 20.25 -20.07 10.74
C ILE A 196 21.29 -20.13 11.87
N THR A 197 21.97 -19.03 12.11
CA THR A 197 22.79 -18.81 13.30
C THR A 197 22.06 -17.87 14.26
N ILE A 198 21.98 -18.27 15.53
CA ILE A 198 21.29 -17.50 16.56
C ILE A 198 22.31 -16.84 17.46
N LEU A 199 22.19 -15.53 17.64
CA LEU A 199 22.98 -14.74 18.59
C LEU A 199 22.05 -14.21 19.69
N TYR A 200 22.14 -14.85 20.86
CA TYR A 200 21.40 -14.45 22.03
C TYR A 200 22.04 -13.23 22.71
N ASN A 201 21.27 -12.53 23.52
CA ASN A 201 21.69 -11.33 24.24
C ASN A 201 22.32 -10.26 23.31
N THR A 202 21.84 -10.20 22.07
CA THR A 202 22.46 -9.39 21.03
C THR A 202 21.46 -8.41 20.44
N GLU A 203 21.85 -7.14 20.30
CA GLU A 203 21.03 -6.11 19.67
C GLU A 203 21.83 -5.31 18.63
N VAL A 204 21.10 -4.77 17.63
CA VAL A 204 21.68 -3.92 16.58
C VAL A 204 21.98 -2.54 17.15
N GLU A 205 23.20 -2.03 16.92
CA GLU A 205 23.58 -0.65 17.22
C GLU A 205 23.41 0.27 16.02
N SER A 206 23.84 -0.19 14.86
CA SER A 206 23.77 0.63 13.64
C SER A 206 23.88 -0.19 12.38
N VAL A 207 23.35 0.38 11.31
CA VAL A 207 23.62 -0.04 9.93
C VAL A 207 24.18 1.14 9.15
N SER A 208 25.02 0.87 8.16
CA SER A 208 25.59 1.90 7.29
C SER A 208 25.80 1.40 5.87
N GLY A 209 25.90 2.33 4.95
CA GLY A 209 26.06 2.14 3.52
C GLY A 209 25.86 3.45 2.78
N ASP A 210 25.81 3.37 1.49
CA ASP A 210 25.47 4.49 0.58
C ASP A 210 24.02 4.44 0.10
N THR A 211 23.76 3.81 -1.04
CA THR A 211 22.42 3.47 -1.55
C THR A 211 21.90 2.16 -0.98
N GLU A 212 22.79 1.25 -0.59
CA GLU A 212 22.54 -0.08 -0.06
C GLU A 212 23.26 -0.28 1.27
N LEU A 213 22.93 -1.37 1.98
CA LEU A 213 23.62 -1.72 3.22
C LEU A 213 24.99 -2.35 2.91
N HIS A 214 26.03 -1.81 3.56
CA HIS A 214 27.39 -2.32 3.47
C HIS A 214 27.92 -2.82 4.80
N SER A 215 27.42 -2.31 5.94
CA SER A 215 27.78 -2.85 7.24
C SER A 215 26.64 -2.80 8.25
N ILE A 216 26.69 -3.77 9.18
CA ILE A 216 25.87 -3.81 10.38
C ILE A 216 26.75 -4.00 11.60
N ARG A 217 26.50 -3.23 12.65
CA ARG A 217 27.12 -3.38 13.96
C ARG A 217 26.08 -3.83 14.96
N TYR A 218 26.45 -4.85 15.71
CA TYR A 218 25.60 -5.38 16.79
C TYR A 218 26.46 -5.66 18.03
N ARG A 219 25.82 -5.59 19.19
CA ARG A 219 26.48 -5.72 20.49
C ARG A 219 25.86 -6.86 21.28
N ASN A 220 26.68 -7.63 21.95
CA ASN A 220 26.25 -8.53 23.00
C ASN A 220 26.02 -7.73 24.31
N ASN A 221 24.83 -7.79 24.87
CA ASN A 221 24.40 -6.99 26.03
C ASN A 221 25.01 -7.46 27.36
N ILE A 222 25.55 -8.69 27.40
CA ILE A 222 26.19 -9.24 28.61
C ILE A 222 27.67 -8.95 28.60
N THR A 223 28.36 -9.28 27.49
CA THR A 223 29.81 -9.12 27.40
C THR A 223 30.24 -7.71 26.99
N GLY A 224 29.34 -6.93 26.41
CA GLY A 224 29.65 -5.63 25.82
C GLY A 224 30.41 -5.71 24.49
N GLU A 225 30.70 -6.90 24.02
CA GLU A 225 31.43 -7.12 22.76
C GLU A 225 30.62 -6.58 21.58
N VAL A 226 31.29 -5.80 20.73
CA VAL A 226 30.70 -5.23 19.50
C VAL A 226 31.29 -5.96 18.31
N THR A 227 30.43 -6.52 17.48
CA THR A 227 30.79 -7.17 16.21
C THR A 227 30.32 -6.32 15.04
N GLU A 228 31.17 -6.18 14.03
CA GLU A 228 30.80 -5.54 12.77
C GLU A 228 30.89 -6.58 11.64
N TYR A 229 29.74 -6.74 10.94
CA TYR A 229 29.74 -7.47 9.66
C TYR A 229 29.81 -6.45 8.53
N LYS A 230 30.63 -6.74 7.51
CA LYS A 230 30.75 -5.97 6.28
C LYS A 230 30.46 -6.86 5.09
N ALA A 231 29.58 -6.40 4.21
CA ALA A 231 29.38 -7.04 2.93
C ALA A 231 30.67 -6.99 2.11
N LYS A 232 30.90 -7.99 1.26
CA LYS A 232 32.02 -7.97 0.31
C LYS A 232 31.81 -6.83 -0.69
N ASP A 233 32.89 -6.34 -1.28
CA ASP A 233 32.82 -5.27 -2.28
C ASP A 233 31.86 -5.64 -3.42
N GLY A 234 30.89 -4.75 -3.66
CA GLY A 234 29.83 -4.93 -4.64
C GLY A 234 28.69 -5.88 -4.22
N ASP A 235 28.64 -6.29 -2.94
CA ASP A 235 27.56 -7.07 -2.36
C ASP A 235 26.83 -6.30 -1.26
N THR A 236 25.66 -6.79 -0.88
CA THR A 236 24.79 -6.20 0.14
C THR A 236 24.05 -7.28 0.92
N PHE A 237 23.30 -6.91 1.94
CA PHE A 237 22.56 -7.82 2.81
C PHE A 237 21.24 -7.20 3.27
N GLY A 238 20.33 -8.03 3.82
CA GLY A 238 19.06 -7.59 4.39
C GLY A 238 19.06 -7.56 5.92
N VAL A 239 18.32 -6.60 6.49
CA VAL A 239 18.01 -6.55 7.93
C VAL A 239 16.52 -6.56 8.10
N PHE A 240 15.95 -7.64 8.61
CA PHE A 240 14.52 -7.81 8.83
C PHE A 240 14.18 -7.63 10.31
N ILE A 241 13.23 -6.74 10.60
CA ILE A 241 12.88 -6.37 11.97
C ILE A 241 11.52 -6.95 12.34
N PHE A 242 11.51 -7.90 13.28
CA PHE A 242 10.30 -8.51 13.84
C PHE A 242 10.24 -8.26 15.35
N ALA A 243 10.21 -6.97 15.73
CA ALA A 243 10.17 -6.51 17.13
C ALA A 243 8.74 -6.39 17.69
N GLY A 244 7.76 -6.98 17.01
CA GLY A 244 6.34 -6.88 17.32
C GLY A 244 5.66 -5.68 16.69
N TYR A 245 4.39 -5.46 17.09
CA TYR A 245 3.55 -4.41 16.55
C TYR A 245 3.17 -3.41 17.65
N LYS A 246 2.83 -2.20 17.25
CA LYS A 246 2.25 -1.16 18.10
C LYS A 246 0.83 -0.88 17.62
N PRO A 247 -0.20 -1.11 18.46
CA PRO A 247 -1.57 -0.79 18.07
C PRO A 247 -1.77 0.73 17.92
N GLU A 248 -2.57 1.12 16.90
CA GLU A 248 -2.86 2.52 16.62
C GLU A 248 -4.05 2.99 17.47
N THR A 249 -3.76 3.30 18.72
CA THR A 249 -4.73 3.70 19.75
C THR A 249 -4.75 5.17 20.07
N ALA A 250 -4.09 6.03 19.28
CA ALA A 250 -3.98 7.46 19.55
C ALA A 250 -5.32 8.15 19.77
N LEU A 251 -6.34 7.81 18.96
CA LEU A 251 -7.72 8.33 19.10
C LEU A 251 -8.44 7.87 20.38
N LEU A 252 -7.95 6.81 21.03
CA LEU A 252 -8.61 6.16 22.15
C LEU A 252 -7.95 6.46 23.50
N HIS A 253 -6.88 7.26 23.49
CA HIS A 253 -6.13 7.60 24.71
C HIS A 253 -7.03 8.23 25.78
N GLY A 254 -7.04 7.61 26.97
CA GLY A 254 -7.87 8.07 28.10
C GLY A 254 -9.37 7.79 27.96
N LEU A 255 -9.82 7.15 26.88
CA LEU A 255 -11.23 6.82 26.66
C LEU A 255 -11.54 5.36 27.00
N VAL A 256 -10.69 4.43 26.55
CA VAL A 256 -10.92 2.98 26.69
C VAL A 256 -9.85 2.30 27.52
N ASN A 257 -10.16 1.08 28.00
CA ASN A 257 -9.20 0.26 28.71
C ASN A 257 -8.19 -0.35 27.73
N LEU A 258 -6.90 -0.14 28.02
CA LEU A 258 -5.79 -0.71 27.28
C LEU A 258 -5.01 -1.70 28.17
N ASN A 259 -4.44 -2.75 27.54
CA ASN A 259 -3.49 -3.61 28.24
C ASN A 259 -2.08 -2.97 28.31
N GLU A 260 -1.14 -3.64 28.97
CA GLU A 260 0.24 -3.15 29.14
C GLU A 260 0.99 -2.94 27.82
N GLN A 261 0.59 -3.63 26.75
CA GLN A 261 1.18 -3.50 25.41
C GLN A 261 0.51 -2.41 24.56
N GLY A 262 -0.59 -1.81 25.08
CA GLY A 262 -1.33 -0.74 24.42
C GLY A 262 -2.49 -1.20 23.54
N TYR A 263 -2.80 -2.50 23.50
CA TYR A 263 -3.99 -3.03 22.78
C TYR A 263 -5.27 -2.75 23.55
N VAL A 264 -6.36 -2.55 22.79
CA VAL A 264 -7.67 -2.32 23.41
C VAL A 264 -8.23 -3.62 23.98
N ILE A 265 -8.60 -3.57 25.27
CA ILE A 265 -9.30 -4.67 25.95
C ILE A 265 -10.77 -4.63 25.55
N THR A 266 -11.27 -5.74 24.99
CA THR A 266 -12.66 -5.89 24.57
C THR A 266 -13.26 -7.17 25.13
N ASP A 267 -14.60 -7.24 25.17
CA ASP A 267 -15.29 -8.52 25.37
C ASP A 267 -15.26 -9.38 24.08
N ASN A 268 -15.88 -10.57 24.14
CA ASN A 268 -15.96 -11.48 23.00
C ASN A 268 -16.74 -10.89 21.80
N ASN A 269 -17.57 -9.89 22.04
CA ASN A 269 -18.36 -9.18 21.04
C ASN A 269 -17.63 -7.90 20.54
N ARG A 270 -16.37 -7.74 20.89
CA ARG A 270 -15.55 -6.57 20.55
C ARG A 270 -16.08 -5.23 21.07
N LYS A 271 -16.87 -5.28 22.17
CA LYS A 271 -17.31 -4.08 22.88
C LYS A 271 -16.20 -3.53 23.75
N THR A 272 -16.11 -2.21 23.80
CA THR A 272 -15.27 -1.50 24.77
C THR A 272 -16.07 -1.23 26.07
N ASN A 273 -15.44 -0.60 27.04
CA ASN A 273 -16.10 -0.08 28.23
C ASN A 273 -17.05 1.11 27.94
N ILE A 274 -17.13 1.60 26.68
CA ILE A 274 -17.99 2.71 26.28
C ILE A 274 -19.14 2.22 25.38
N ASN A 275 -20.37 2.56 25.74
CA ASN A 275 -21.54 2.20 24.97
C ASN A 275 -21.52 2.81 23.55
N GLY A 276 -21.70 1.94 22.54
CA GLY A 276 -21.72 2.34 21.13
C GLY A 276 -20.32 2.56 20.52
N LEU A 277 -19.25 2.30 21.28
CA LEU A 277 -17.89 2.27 20.78
C LEU A 277 -17.36 0.83 20.76
N TYR A 278 -17.05 0.35 19.56
CA TYR A 278 -16.54 -0.99 19.30
C TYR A 278 -15.19 -0.92 18.63
N VAL A 279 -14.42 -2.00 18.76
CA VAL A 279 -13.06 -2.05 18.19
C VAL A 279 -12.85 -3.38 17.49
N ALA A 280 -12.25 -3.38 16.30
CA ALA A 280 -12.08 -4.58 15.49
C ALA A 280 -10.68 -4.66 14.85
N GLY A 281 -10.19 -5.87 14.63
CA GLY A 281 -8.90 -6.11 13.98
C GLY A 281 -7.71 -6.05 14.93
N ASP A 282 -6.55 -5.73 14.39
CA ASP A 282 -5.26 -5.89 15.07
C ASP A 282 -4.98 -4.87 16.18
N ILE A 283 -5.85 -3.91 16.36
CA ILE A 283 -5.85 -2.98 17.49
C ILE A 283 -6.35 -3.66 18.79
N CYS A 284 -7.10 -4.77 18.70
CA CYS A 284 -7.62 -5.51 19.84
C CYS A 284 -6.57 -6.44 20.46
N GLU A 285 -6.68 -6.64 21.77
CA GLU A 285 -5.97 -7.74 22.44
C GLU A 285 -6.46 -9.08 21.91
N LYS A 286 -5.59 -9.87 21.29
CA LYS A 286 -5.87 -11.20 20.77
C LYS A 286 -4.60 -12.01 20.50
N ASN A 287 -4.72 -13.34 20.49
CA ASN A 287 -3.58 -14.24 20.31
C ASN A 287 -3.11 -14.35 18.86
N LEU A 288 -3.98 -14.06 17.88
CA LEU A 288 -3.68 -14.24 16.46
C LEU A 288 -4.04 -12.99 15.67
N HIS A 289 -3.03 -12.37 15.05
CA HIS A 289 -3.16 -11.21 14.16
C HIS A 289 -3.01 -11.69 12.70
N GLN A 290 -4.15 -11.96 12.06
CA GLN A 290 -4.24 -12.43 10.67
C GLN A 290 -5.42 -11.76 9.96
N VAL A 291 -5.40 -11.75 8.62
CA VAL A 291 -6.51 -11.18 7.82
C VAL A 291 -7.83 -11.84 8.18
N VAL A 292 -7.86 -13.17 8.30
CA VAL A 292 -9.08 -13.93 8.62
C VAL A 292 -9.64 -13.57 10.00
N THR A 293 -8.79 -13.31 11.01
CA THR A 293 -9.26 -12.89 12.34
C THR A 293 -9.71 -11.45 12.35
N ALA A 294 -9.09 -10.57 11.55
CA ALA A 294 -9.54 -9.19 11.36
C ALA A 294 -10.91 -9.13 10.69
N VAL A 295 -11.14 -9.92 9.65
CA VAL A 295 -12.44 -10.09 8.97
C VAL A 295 -13.48 -10.62 9.95
N SER A 296 -13.15 -11.65 10.74
CA SER A 296 -14.04 -12.18 11.79
C SER A 296 -14.46 -11.11 12.79
N ASP A 297 -13.51 -10.31 13.29
CA ASP A 297 -13.81 -9.21 14.22
C ASP A 297 -14.77 -8.20 13.60
N GLY A 298 -14.56 -7.85 12.33
CA GLY A 298 -15.45 -6.95 11.60
C GLY A 298 -16.88 -7.43 11.50
N ALA A 299 -17.08 -8.72 11.23
CA ALA A 299 -18.39 -9.34 11.17
C ALA A 299 -19.07 -9.39 12.56
N ILE A 300 -18.31 -9.72 13.62
CA ILE A 300 -18.81 -9.75 15.01
C ILE A 300 -19.28 -8.35 15.42
N VAL A 301 -18.46 -7.33 15.21
CA VAL A 301 -18.79 -5.94 15.55
C VAL A 301 -20.04 -5.47 14.81
N ALA A 302 -20.14 -5.76 13.52
CA ALA A 302 -21.31 -5.37 12.74
C ALA A 302 -22.60 -5.95 13.33
N THR A 303 -22.61 -7.25 13.63
CA THR A 303 -23.77 -7.94 14.19
C THR A 303 -24.19 -7.40 15.56
N GLU A 304 -23.24 -7.02 16.41
CA GLU A 304 -23.55 -6.40 17.70
C GLU A 304 -24.02 -4.96 17.57
N LEU A 305 -23.43 -4.20 16.64
CA LEU A 305 -23.87 -2.83 16.36
C LEU A 305 -25.27 -2.74 15.80
N GLU A 306 -25.75 -3.72 15.04
CA GLU A 306 -27.15 -3.76 14.58
C GLU A 306 -28.12 -3.67 15.75
N LYS A 307 -27.89 -4.40 16.82
CA LYS A 307 -28.74 -4.39 18.03
C LYS A 307 -28.69 -3.03 18.70
N TYR A 308 -27.48 -2.46 18.85
CA TYR A 308 -27.29 -1.17 19.48
C TYR A 308 -27.94 -0.05 18.68
N VAL A 309 -27.67 0.02 17.37
CA VAL A 309 -28.21 1.06 16.46
C VAL A 309 -29.72 0.99 16.40
N THR A 310 -30.32 -0.21 16.29
CA THR A 310 -31.77 -0.37 16.32
C THR A 310 -32.40 0.19 17.60
N ALA A 311 -31.75 -0.03 18.75
CA ALA A 311 -32.21 0.54 20.03
C ALA A 311 -32.12 2.08 20.04
N MET A 312 -31.02 2.62 19.45
CA MET A 312 -30.82 4.07 19.36
C MET A 312 -31.78 4.75 18.39
N GLN A 313 -32.06 4.15 17.23
CA GLN A 313 -33.08 4.63 16.29
C GLN A 313 -34.47 4.70 16.96
N LYS A 314 -34.83 3.66 17.71
CA LYS A 314 -36.09 3.64 18.49
C LYS A 314 -36.11 4.72 19.57
N LYS A 315 -35.01 4.92 20.29
CA LYS A 315 -34.90 5.90 21.37
C LYS A 315 -34.99 7.33 20.86
N THR A 316 -34.30 7.62 19.74
CA THR A 316 -34.20 9.00 19.19
C THR A 316 -35.29 9.33 18.17
N GLY A 317 -35.94 8.32 17.59
CA GLY A 317 -36.88 8.50 16.48
C GLY A 317 -36.20 8.88 15.15
N ILE A 318 -34.87 8.82 15.07
CA ILE A 318 -34.08 9.17 13.89
C ILE A 318 -33.71 7.88 13.14
N ILE A 319 -34.04 7.83 11.86
CA ILE A 319 -33.64 6.74 10.95
C ILE A 319 -32.83 7.37 9.81
N PRO A 320 -31.50 7.15 9.75
CA PRO A 320 -30.67 7.66 8.65
C PRO A 320 -31.11 7.09 7.29
N GLU A 321 -31.03 7.90 6.25
CA GLU A 321 -31.33 7.44 4.89
C GLU A 321 -30.16 6.58 4.37
N HIS A 322 -30.45 5.31 4.12
CA HIS A 322 -29.52 4.39 3.49
C HIS A 322 -29.39 4.68 1.99
N LYS A 323 -28.16 4.73 1.45
CA LYS A 323 -27.97 4.74 -0.01
C LYS A 323 -28.52 3.44 -0.59
N LYS A 324 -29.26 3.53 -1.69
CA LYS A 324 -29.76 2.35 -2.38
C LYS A 324 -28.60 1.44 -2.76
N SER A 325 -28.75 0.15 -2.42
CA SER A 325 -27.88 -0.91 -2.93
C SER A 325 -27.93 -0.91 -4.47
N THR A 326 -26.78 -0.98 -5.10
CA THR A 326 -26.67 -1.19 -6.56
C THR A 326 -26.86 -2.66 -6.94
N VAL A 327 -27.13 -3.53 -5.96
CA VAL A 327 -27.48 -4.94 -6.20
C VAL A 327 -28.93 -4.98 -6.73
N ASP A 328 -29.13 -4.53 -7.94
CA ASP A 328 -30.29 -4.91 -8.73
C ASP A 328 -30.07 -6.33 -9.26
N SER A 329 -31.12 -7.14 -9.15
CA SER A 329 -31.19 -8.56 -9.53
C SER A 329 -31.14 -8.76 -11.04
N SER A 330 -30.12 -8.24 -11.68
CA SER A 330 -29.68 -8.59 -13.01
C SER A 330 -28.16 -8.58 -13.00
N GLU A 331 -27.56 -9.70 -12.61
CA GLU A 331 -26.16 -9.97 -12.90
C GLU A 331 -25.95 -9.94 -14.43
N LYS A 332 -25.70 -8.74 -14.94
CA LYS A 332 -24.71 -8.59 -15.99
C LYS A 332 -23.40 -8.33 -15.26
N GLN A 333 -22.56 -9.35 -15.21
CA GLN A 333 -21.15 -9.19 -14.96
C GLN A 333 -20.66 -8.06 -15.88
N ASN A 334 -20.52 -6.84 -15.35
CA ASN A 334 -19.65 -5.87 -15.97
C ASN A 334 -18.24 -6.40 -15.71
N SER A 335 -17.73 -7.12 -16.71
CA SER A 335 -16.34 -7.61 -16.75
C SER A 335 -15.36 -6.47 -17.04
N GLY A 336 -15.68 -5.23 -16.69
CA GLY A 336 -14.83 -4.07 -16.89
C GLY A 336 -13.79 -3.90 -15.78
N PHE A 337 -12.68 -3.21 -16.10
CA PHE A 337 -11.58 -2.89 -15.18
C PHE A 337 -11.93 -1.75 -14.21
N PHE A 338 -12.94 -0.91 -14.56
CA PHE A 338 -13.27 0.30 -13.83
C PHE A 338 -14.68 0.25 -13.23
N SER A 339 -14.82 0.72 -11.98
CA SER A 339 -16.14 0.93 -11.37
C SER A 339 -16.79 2.21 -11.91
N GLU A 340 -18.11 2.37 -11.74
CA GLU A 340 -18.83 3.59 -12.16
C GLU A 340 -18.27 4.87 -11.51
N GLU A 341 -17.78 4.77 -10.27
CA GLU A 341 -17.14 5.90 -9.62
C GLU A 341 -15.82 6.27 -10.30
N ILE A 342 -15.02 5.26 -10.68
CA ILE A 342 -13.78 5.47 -11.44
C ILE A 342 -14.11 6.06 -12.80
N TYR A 343 -15.12 5.59 -13.49
CA TYR A 343 -15.60 6.19 -14.75
C TYR A 343 -15.93 7.67 -14.56
N THR A 344 -16.70 8.02 -13.53
CA THR A 344 -17.06 9.41 -13.23
C THR A 344 -15.84 10.28 -12.95
N GLN A 345 -14.84 9.74 -12.23
CA GLN A 345 -13.58 10.44 -11.95
C GLN A 345 -12.75 10.64 -13.23
N LEU A 346 -12.60 9.57 -14.05
CA LEU A 346 -11.90 9.63 -15.33
C LEU A 346 -12.53 10.68 -16.26
N GLU A 347 -13.86 10.65 -16.43
CA GLU A 347 -14.56 11.66 -17.21
C GLU A 347 -14.30 13.08 -16.70
N SER A 348 -14.30 13.28 -15.38
CA SER A 348 -14.03 14.59 -14.77
C SER A 348 -12.63 15.11 -15.08
N VAL A 349 -11.62 14.22 -15.09
CA VAL A 349 -10.24 14.56 -15.45
C VAL A 349 -10.11 14.78 -16.95
N PHE A 350 -10.63 13.87 -17.75
CA PHE A 350 -10.49 13.88 -19.21
C PHE A 350 -11.29 15.01 -19.90
N LYS A 351 -12.38 15.47 -19.31
CA LYS A 351 -13.07 16.70 -19.75
C LYS A 351 -12.19 17.95 -19.71
N LYS A 352 -11.11 17.94 -18.94
CA LYS A 352 -10.16 19.05 -18.85
C LYS A 352 -9.02 18.94 -19.88
N MET A 353 -8.91 17.85 -20.60
CA MET A 353 -7.93 17.65 -21.66
C MET A 353 -8.17 18.63 -22.81
N LYS A 354 -7.10 19.22 -23.33
CA LYS A 354 -7.14 20.19 -24.45
C LYS A 354 -6.66 19.62 -25.78
N LYS A 355 -5.84 18.57 -25.72
CA LYS A 355 -5.29 17.89 -26.89
C LYS A 355 -5.72 16.43 -26.88
N LYS A 356 -5.90 15.89 -28.07
CA LYS A 356 -6.09 14.46 -28.28
C LYS A 356 -4.76 13.72 -28.13
N LEU A 357 -4.82 12.52 -27.56
CA LEU A 357 -3.66 11.66 -27.40
C LEU A 357 -3.96 10.29 -28.01
N ILE A 358 -2.92 9.67 -28.55
CA ILE A 358 -2.93 8.29 -29.04
C ILE A 358 -2.20 7.43 -28.04
N LEU A 359 -2.89 6.40 -27.53
CA LEU A 359 -2.34 5.35 -26.68
C LEU A 359 -1.89 4.21 -27.58
N LYS A 360 -0.60 4.21 -27.94
CA LYS A 360 -0.03 3.23 -28.86
C LYS A 360 0.42 2.01 -28.11
N LEU A 361 -0.17 0.86 -28.40
CA LEU A 361 0.05 -0.42 -27.75
C LEU A 361 1.07 -1.25 -28.51
N PHE A 362 2.12 -1.69 -27.82
CA PHE A 362 3.08 -2.67 -28.27
C PHE A 362 2.82 -3.97 -27.51
N LEU A 363 2.41 -5.01 -28.21
CA LEU A 363 1.87 -6.23 -27.62
C LEU A 363 2.62 -7.45 -28.16
N ASP A 364 2.67 -8.51 -27.33
CA ASP A 364 3.14 -9.85 -27.69
C ASP A 364 2.03 -10.89 -27.43
N ASP A 365 2.34 -12.18 -27.57
CA ASP A 365 1.38 -13.27 -27.33
C ASP A 365 1.15 -13.58 -25.83
N ASN A 366 1.65 -12.76 -24.91
CA ASN A 366 1.50 -12.98 -23.47
C ASN A 366 0.09 -12.58 -22.99
N PRO A 367 -0.52 -13.29 -22.03
CA PRO A 367 -1.81 -12.91 -21.45
C PRO A 367 -1.90 -11.48 -20.93
N ILE A 368 -0.78 -10.90 -20.43
CA ILE A 368 -0.74 -9.51 -19.95
C ILE A 368 -0.90 -8.51 -21.09
N SER A 369 -0.48 -8.84 -22.31
CA SER A 369 -0.73 -8.03 -23.50
C SER A 369 -2.22 -7.88 -23.79
N ALA A 370 -2.99 -8.96 -23.64
CA ALA A 370 -4.44 -8.92 -23.76
C ALA A 370 -5.09 -8.11 -22.61
N GLU A 371 -4.56 -8.24 -21.39
CA GLU A 371 -5.01 -7.45 -20.24
C GLU A 371 -4.75 -5.96 -20.46
N LEU A 372 -3.54 -5.57 -20.86
CA LEU A 372 -3.18 -4.18 -21.17
C LEU A 372 -4.10 -3.60 -22.24
N LYS A 373 -4.32 -4.36 -23.34
CA LYS A 373 -5.17 -3.91 -24.43
C LYS A 373 -6.58 -3.61 -23.94
N ASN A 374 -7.22 -4.56 -23.28
CA ASN A 374 -8.58 -4.40 -22.78
C ASN A 374 -8.68 -3.24 -21.76
N TYR A 375 -7.69 -3.10 -20.87
CA TYR A 375 -7.60 -2.03 -19.87
C TYR A 375 -7.54 -0.64 -20.52
N ILE A 376 -6.69 -0.48 -21.53
CA ILE A 376 -6.52 0.79 -22.24
C ILE A 376 -7.71 1.11 -23.14
N GLU A 377 -8.28 0.12 -23.83
CA GLU A 377 -9.50 0.28 -24.63
C GLU A 377 -10.67 0.74 -23.77
N GLU A 378 -10.85 0.15 -22.58
CA GLU A 378 -11.89 0.58 -21.63
C GLU A 378 -11.65 2.00 -21.10
N MET A 379 -10.41 2.35 -20.76
CA MET A 379 -10.06 3.72 -20.34
C MET A 379 -10.36 4.75 -21.44
N ALA A 380 -10.07 4.43 -22.69
CA ALA A 380 -10.30 5.34 -23.81
C ALA A 380 -11.79 5.60 -24.08
N GLN A 381 -12.69 4.67 -23.69
CA GLN A 381 -14.13 4.88 -23.80
C GLN A 381 -14.67 6.02 -22.93
N CYS A 382 -13.90 6.44 -21.91
CA CYS A 382 -14.29 7.54 -21.00
C CYS A 382 -14.20 8.93 -21.64
N THR A 383 -13.63 9.06 -22.85
CA THR A 383 -13.43 10.37 -23.50
C THR A 383 -13.19 10.29 -24.99
N GLU A 384 -13.58 11.33 -25.72
CA GLU A 384 -13.24 11.49 -27.15
C GLU A 384 -11.81 12.02 -27.38
N ASN A 385 -11.04 12.25 -26.31
CA ASN A 385 -9.68 12.77 -26.40
C ASN A 385 -8.60 11.69 -26.34
N LEU A 386 -8.98 10.41 -26.17
CA LEU A 386 -8.05 9.27 -26.16
C LEU A 386 -8.39 8.31 -27.29
N TYR A 387 -7.38 7.97 -28.09
CA TYR A 387 -7.48 6.98 -29.17
C TYR A 387 -6.52 5.83 -28.89
N VAL A 388 -6.93 4.61 -29.19
CA VAL A 388 -6.08 3.43 -29.06
C VAL A 388 -5.61 2.98 -30.43
N GLU A 389 -4.30 2.75 -30.56
CA GLU A 389 -3.66 2.22 -31.77
C GLU A 389 -2.78 1.04 -31.36
N VAL A 390 -2.85 -0.05 -32.10
CA VAL A 390 -1.92 -1.17 -31.92
C VAL A 390 -0.78 -1.00 -32.92
N ALA A 391 0.45 -1.05 -32.44
CA ALA A 391 1.63 -0.88 -33.26
C ALA A 391 1.77 -2.01 -34.29
N ASP A 392 2.26 -1.67 -35.48
CA ASP A 392 2.55 -2.66 -36.54
C ASP A 392 3.78 -3.51 -36.18
N ASN A 393 3.87 -4.74 -36.72
CA ASN A 393 4.98 -5.67 -36.51
C ASN A 393 6.38 -5.11 -36.93
N SER A 394 6.43 -4.00 -37.63
CA SER A 394 7.67 -3.31 -38.00
C SER A 394 8.20 -2.38 -36.93
N GLU A 395 7.38 -2.05 -35.93
CA GLU A 395 7.74 -1.22 -34.78
C GLU A 395 7.97 -2.13 -33.58
N SER A 396 9.09 -1.98 -32.89
CA SER A 396 9.42 -2.81 -31.73
C SER A 396 9.83 -1.96 -30.54
N GLU A 397 9.40 -2.41 -29.37
CA GLU A 397 9.92 -1.98 -28.08
C GLU A 397 10.64 -3.16 -27.41
N GLU A 398 11.65 -2.87 -26.59
CA GLU A 398 12.50 -3.90 -25.98
C GLU A 398 11.73 -4.74 -24.95
N TYR A 399 10.81 -4.09 -24.21
CA TYR A 399 10.05 -4.72 -23.12
C TYR A 399 8.55 -4.66 -23.37
N LEU A 400 7.94 -5.82 -23.62
CA LEU A 400 6.50 -5.95 -23.95
C LEU A 400 5.73 -6.65 -22.81
N PRO A 401 4.46 -6.27 -22.58
CA PRO A 401 3.70 -5.25 -23.29
C PRO A 401 4.00 -3.83 -22.83
N CYS A 402 3.76 -2.87 -23.71
CA CYS A 402 3.97 -1.45 -23.44
C CYS A 402 2.85 -0.60 -24.01
N VAL A 403 2.45 0.48 -23.32
CA VAL A 403 1.67 1.58 -23.85
C VAL A 403 2.52 2.83 -23.93
N SER A 404 2.72 3.38 -25.14
CA SER A 404 3.40 4.64 -25.38
C SER A 404 2.36 5.72 -25.69
N VAL A 405 2.52 6.90 -25.10
CA VAL A 405 1.60 8.03 -25.28
C VAL A 405 2.12 8.93 -26.40
N CYS A 406 1.32 9.16 -27.42
CA CYS A 406 1.66 10.00 -28.55
C CYS A 406 0.66 11.15 -28.72
N TYR A 407 1.10 12.24 -29.32
CA TYR A 407 0.22 13.30 -29.80
C TYR A 407 -0.53 12.84 -31.09
N GLU A 408 -1.59 13.55 -31.46
CA GLU A 408 -2.41 13.26 -32.65
C GLU A 408 -1.59 13.27 -33.98
N ASP A 409 -0.46 13.99 -34.01
CA ASP A 409 0.46 14.03 -35.15
C ASP A 409 1.50 12.89 -35.15
N GLY A 410 1.38 11.93 -34.24
CA GLY A 410 2.26 10.76 -34.14
C GLY A 410 3.56 10.98 -33.34
N ARG A 411 3.88 12.21 -32.91
CA ARG A 411 5.05 12.46 -32.07
C ARG A 411 4.87 11.86 -30.69
N LYS A 412 5.89 11.18 -30.17
CA LYS A 412 5.90 10.68 -28.80
C LYS A 412 5.86 11.86 -27.79
N THR A 413 5.09 11.70 -26.71
CA THR A 413 5.06 12.69 -25.60
C THR A 413 6.24 12.53 -24.63
N GLY A 414 7.02 11.47 -24.79
CA GLY A 414 8.03 11.04 -23.84
C GLY A 414 7.51 10.10 -22.74
N LEU A 415 6.23 9.74 -22.75
CA LEU A 415 5.64 8.86 -21.74
C LEU A 415 5.44 7.43 -22.27
N ALA A 416 5.91 6.44 -21.51
CA ALA A 416 5.60 5.04 -21.74
C ALA A 416 5.41 4.28 -20.42
N PHE A 417 4.57 3.24 -20.45
CA PHE A 417 4.35 2.34 -19.32
C PHE A 417 4.45 0.89 -19.81
N HIS A 418 5.37 0.13 -19.23
CA HIS A 418 5.60 -1.27 -19.52
C HIS A 418 4.89 -2.14 -18.47
N GLY A 419 3.91 -2.93 -18.92
CA GLY A 419 2.92 -3.62 -18.10
C GLY A 419 1.55 -2.91 -18.11
N VAL A 420 0.66 -3.28 -17.19
CA VAL A 420 -0.68 -2.67 -17.06
C VAL A 420 -0.62 -1.55 -16.02
N PRO A 421 -0.91 -0.26 -16.36
CA PRO A 421 -0.84 0.86 -15.43
C PRO A 421 -2.03 0.86 -14.45
N SER A 422 -2.10 -0.15 -13.59
CA SER A 422 -3.16 -0.40 -12.61
C SER A 422 -2.65 -0.21 -11.17
N GLY A 423 -3.47 -0.55 -10.18
CA GLY A 423 -3.10 -0.44 -8.78
C GLY A 423 -2.75 1.02 -8.41
N HIS A 424 -1.63 1.21 -7.71
CA HIS A 424 -1.18 2.56 -7.32
C HIS A 424 -0.75 3.43 -8.50
N GLU A 425 -0.30 2.82 -9.61
CA GLU A 425 0.14 3.57 -10.78
C GLU A 425 -1.02 4.02 -11.69
N PHE A 426 -2.25 3.63 -11.40
CA PHE A 426 -3.43 4.15 -12.10
C PHE A 426 -3.50 5.67 -12.05
N THR A 427 -3.37 6.25 -10.87
CA THR A 427 -3.46 7.71 -10.69
C THR A 427 -2.30 8.43 -11.36
N SER A 428 -1.07 7.93 -11.25
CA SER A 428 0.10 8.53 -11.90
C SER A 428 -0.01 8.48 -13.43
N PHE A 429 -0.51 7.38 -13.99
CA PHE A 429 -0.74 7.24 -15.43
C PHE A 429 -1.80 8.23 -15.93
N VAL A 430 -2.96 8.32 -15.25
CA VAL A 430 -4.03 9.29 -15.59
C VAL A 430 -3.54 10.73 -15.50
N LEU A 431 -2.73 11.07 -14.48
CA LEU A 431 -2.11 12.40 -14.37
C LEU A 431 -1.10 12.65 -15.48
N GLY A 432 -0.34 11.65 -15.92
CA GLY A 432 0.55 11.71 -17.06
C GLY A 432 -0.20 12.09 -18.35
N LEU A 433 -1.33 11.42 -18.62
CA LEU A 433 -2.21 11.74 -19.76
C LEU A 433 -2.76 13.17 -19.68
N TYR A 434 -3.24 13.57 -18.50
CA TYR A 434 -3.73 14.93 -18.25
C TYR A 434 -2.64 15.98 -18.51
N ASN A 435 -1.43 15.75 -18.00
CA ASN A 435 -0.29 16.63 -18.23
C ASN A 435 0.09 16.72 -19.71
N ALA A 436 0.15 15.60 -20.43
CA ALA A 436 0.48 15.56 -21.86
C ALA A 436 -0.57 16.23 -22.74
N SER A 437 -1.85 16.25 -22.30
CA SER A 437 -2.94 16.89 -23.04
C SER A 437 -2.89 18.43 -23.07
N GLY A 438 -1.88 19.05 -22.46
CA GLY A 438 -1.65 20.49 -22.52
C GLY A 438 -2.32 21.35 -21.44
N CYS A 439 -3.07 20.75 -20.50
CA CYS A 439 -3.56 21.44 -19.31
C CYS A 439 -2.48 21.48 -18.23
N GLY A 440 -2.03 20.30 -17.85
CA GLY A 440 -0.96 20.07 -16.89
C GLY A 440 -1.25 20.56 -15.46
N GLN A 441 -0.53 19.97 -14.53
CA GLN A 441 -0.42 20.48 -13.17
C GLN A 441 0.44 21.76 -13.20
N GLU A 442 0.14 22.70 -12.32
CA GLU A 442 0.94 23.92 -12.19
C GLU A 442 2.39 23.58 -11.80
N LEU A 443 3.33 24.24 -12.45
CA LEU A 443 4.76 24.21 -12.13
C LEU A 443 5.17 25.58 -11.61
N ASP A 444 5.99 25.63 -10.60
CA ASP A 444 6.61 26.88 -10.22
C ASP A 444 7.65 27.35 -11.26
N ILE A 445 8.00 28.62 -11.19
CA ILE A 445 8.88 29.27 -12.18
C ILE A 445 10.28 28.64 -12.17
N GLN A 446 10.77 28.26 -11.00
CA GLN A 446 12.11 27.69 -10.84
C GLN A 446 12.16 26.28 -11.43
N ASP A 447 11.18 25.42 -11.11
CA ASP A 447 11.11 24.06 -11.64
C ASP A 447 11.01 24.06 -13.16
N LYS A 448 10.21 24.96 -13.73
CA LYS A 448 10.12 25.12 -15.18
C LYS A 448 11.44 25.53 -15.82
N SER A 449 12.14 26.49 -15.21
CA SER A 449 13.45 26.91 -15.66
C SER A 449 14.49 25.78 -15.62
N ASP A 450 14.47 24.98 -14.57
CA ASP A 450 15.41 23.85 -14.41
C ASP A 450 15.10 22.73 -15.42
N ILE A 451 13.82 22.42 -15.67
CA ILE A 451 13.42 21.49 -16.74
C ILE A 451 13.94 21.98 -18.12
N GLU A 452 13.79 23.26 -18.43
CA GLU A 452 14.25 23.85 -19.70
C GLU A 452 15.79 23.83 -19.88
N ARG A 453 16.55 23.64 -18.79
CA ARG A 453 18.04 23.52 -18.85
C ARG A 453 18.49 22.13 -19.32
N ILE A 454 17.67 21.12 -19.32
CA ILE A 454 18.02 19.80 -19.84
C ILE A 454 18.06 19.88 -21.38
N LYS A 455 19.24 19.92 -21.95
CA LYS A 455 19.45 20.08 -23.41
C LYS A 455 19.78 18.78 -24.12
N GLU A 456 20.40 17.84 -23.41
CA GLU A 456 20.79 16.56 -23.97
C GLU A 456 19.64 15.55 -23.87
N PRO A 457 19.53 14.60 -24.81
CA PRO A 457 18.57 13.52 -24.71
C PRO A 457 18.75 12.72 -23.42
N MET A 458 17.67 12.55 -22.68
CA MET A 458 17.68 11.90 -21.38
C MET A 458 16.55 10.87 -21.29
N LEU A 459 16.91 9.63 -21.04
CA LEU A 459 15.97 8.54 -20.73
C LEU A 459 15.91 8.37 -19.21
N ILE A 460 14.74 8.65 -18.63
CA ILE A 460 14.43 8.39 -17.23
C ILE A 460 13.60 7.12 -17.17
N GLN A 461 14.08 6.14 -16.40
CA GLN A 461 13.36 4.89 -16.18
C GLN A 461 13.01 4.79 -14.70
N VAL A 462 11.76 4.45 -14.39
CA VAL A 462 11.31 4.20 -13.02
C VAL A 462 10.84 2.77 -12.90
N LEU A 463 11.52 2.02 -12.06
CA LEU A 463 11.13 0.66 -11.73
C LEU A 463 10.18 0.68 -10.54
N VAL A 464 8.98 0.14 -10.73
CA VAL A 464 7.88 0.17 -9.77
C VAL A 464 7.32 -1.22 -9.52
N THR A 465 6.49 -1.34 -8.49
CA THR A 465 5.50 -2.42 -8.38
C THR A 465 4.12 -1.79 -8.20
N LEU A 466 3.10 -2.40 -8.76
CA LEU A 466 1.73 -1.85 -8.71
C LEU A 466 1.15 -1.75 -7.29
N SER A 467 1.75 -2.44 -6.32
CA SER A 467 1.41 -2.39 -4.90
C SER A 467 2.23 -1.35 -4.10
N CYS A 468 3.15 -0.63 -4.73
CA CYS A 468 4.03 0.32 -4.05
C CYS A 468 3.33 1.67 -3.82
N THR A 469 3.09 2.03 -2.58
CA THR A 469 2.44 3.31 -2.21
C THR A 469 3.33 4.54 -2.41
N MET A 470 4.63 4.36 -2.50
CA MET A 470 5.61 5.44 -2.65
C MET A 470 6.00 5.71 -4.10
N CYS A 471 5.67 4.77 -5.01
CA CYS A 471 6.03 4.87 -6.42
C CYS A 471 5.31 6.00 -7.17
N PRO A 472 3.99 6.24 -6.99
CA PRO A 472 3.25 7.21 -7.80
C PRO A 472 3.78 8.64 -7.75
N GLU A 473 4.36 9.07 -6.62
CA GLU A 473 4.89 10.43 -6.51
C GLU A 473 6.14 10.61 -7.38
N LEU A 474 7.06 9.64 -7.38
CA LEU A 474 8.22 9.66 -8.26
C LEU A 474 7.80 9.55 -9.73
N VAL A 475 6.87 8.64 -10.04
CA VAL A 475 6.36 8.44 -11.41
C VAL A 475 5.71 9.73 -11.93
N THR A 476 4.84 10.36 -11.16
CA THR A 476 4.21 11.65 -11.53
C THR A 476 5.26 12.73 -11.77
N ALA A 477 6.29 12.81 -10.93
CA ALA A 477 7.36 13.79 -11.06
C ALA A 477 8.16 13.63 -12.38
N VAL A 478 8.61 12.40 -12.70
CA VAL A 478 9.38 12.17 -13.94
C VAL A 478 8.52 12.32 -15.19
N GLN A 479 7.26 11.89 -15.15
CA GLN A 479 6.32 12.11 -16.25
C GLN A 479 6.08 13.59 -16.51
N ARG A 480 5.97 14.40 -15.43
CA ARG A 480 5.79 15.84 -15.55
C ARG A 480 6.99 16.51 -16.23
N ILE A 481 8.21 16.08 -15.91
CA ILE A 481 9.44 16.57 -16.54
C ILE A 481 9.46 16.21 -18.04
N ALA A 482 9.15 14.94 -18.38
CA ALA A 482 9.19 14.45 -19.75
C ALA A 482 8.19 15.19 -20.66
N VAL A 483 6.99 15.48 -20.15
CA VAL A 483 5.98 16.23 -20.91
C VAL A 483 6.39 17.69 -21.19
N GLU A 484 7.11 18.32 -20.27
CA GLU A 484 7.56 19.72 -20.42
C GLU A 484 8.83 19.86 -21.27
N ASN A 485 9.64 18.81 -21.40
CA ASN A 485 10.89 18.87 -22.14
C ASN A 485 11.00 17.75 -23.18
N PRO A 486 10.99 18.05 -24.49
CA PRO A 486 11.04 17.05 -25.55
C PRO A 486 12.35 16.24 -25.61
N ASN A 487 13.40 16.66 -24.91
CA ASN A 487 14.64 15.89 -24.80
C ASN A 487 14.55 14.79 -23.73
N VAL A 488 13.48 14.76 -22.92
CA VAL A 488 13.33 13.81 -21.81
C VAL A 488 12.26 12.78 -22.17
N SER A 489 12.56 11.50 -21.92
CA SER A 489 11.61 10.41 -21.95
C SER A 489 11.50 9.77 -20.56
N ALA A 490 10.28 9.44 -20.13
CA ALA A 490 9.99 8.76 -18.88
C ALA A 490 9.29 7.42 -19.16
N GLU A 491 9.97 6.35 -18.86
CA GLU A 491 9.49 4.98 -19.04
C GLU A 491 9.33 4.31 -17.68
N ILE A 492 8.15 3.75 -17.43
CA ILE A 492 7.78 3.11 -16.17
C ILE A 492 7.67 1.61 -16.36
N TYR A 493 8.29 0.82 -15.50
CA TYR A 493 8.35 -0.63 -15.61
C TYR A 493 7.83 -1.31 -14.35
N ASP A 494 6.83 -2.20 -14.50
CA ASP A 494 6.45 -3.09 -13.40
C ASP A 494 7.45 -4.23 -13.27
N VAL A 495 8.29 -4.17 -12.24
CA VAL A 495 9.33 -5.19 -12.01
C VAL A 495 8.82 -6.52 -11.47
N ASN A 496 7.55 -6.63 -11.11
CA ASN A 496 6.94 -7.93 -10.84
C ASN A 496 6.72 -8.71 -12.14
N TYR A 497 6.52 -7.99 -13.22
CA TYR A 497 6.41 -8.57 -14.55
C TYR A 497 7.79 -8.69 -15.23
N PHE A 498 8.59 -7.61 -15.27
CA PHE A 498 9.92 -7.57 -15.87
C PHE A 498 11.01 -7.91 -14.83
N LYS A 499 11.03 -9.17 -14.40
CA LYS A 499 11.96 -9.64 -13.34
C LYS A 499 13.43 -9.50 -13.74
N GLU A 500 13.75 -9.63 -15.02
CA GLU A 500 15.08 -9.44 -15.59
C GLU A 500 15.67 -8.04 -15.33
N LEU A 501 14.82 -7.00 -15.23
CA LEU A 501 15.27 -5.66 -14.86
C LEU A 501 15.74 -5.59 -13.40
N ARG A 502 15.09 -6.36 -12.51
CA ARG A 502 15.52 -6.46 -11.11
C ARG A 502 16.93 -7.05 -11.02
N GLU A 503 17.21 -8.09 -11.79
CA GLU A 503 18.52 -8.76 -11.85
C GLU A 503 19.55 -7.86 -12.51
N LYS A 504 19.24 -7.31 -13.69
CA LYS A 504 20.12 -6.43 -14.48
C LYS A 504 20.63 -5.24 -13.68
N TYR A 505 19.76 -4.61 -12.91
CA TYR A 505 20.07 -3.39 -12.14
C TYR A 505 20.25 -3.65 -10.64
N ARG A 506 20.20 -4.91 -10.19
CA ARG A 506 20.31 -5.33 -8.78
C ARG A 506 19.36 -4.56 -7.88
N ILE A 507 18.08 -4.49 -8.28
CA ILE A 507 17.07 -3.69 -7.59
C ILE A 507 16.63 -4.36 -6.30
N MET A 508 16.77 -3.66 -5.17
CA MET A 508 16.43 -4.14 -3.84
C MET A 508 15.20 -3.46 -3.23
N SER A 509 14.77 -2.34 -3.81
CA SER A 509 13.53 -1.67 -3.40
C SER A 509 12.99 -0.79 -4.53
N VAL A 510 11.69 -0.53 -4.49
CA VAL A 510 10.98 0.35 -5.41
C VAL A 510 10.36 1.53 -4.63
N PRO A 511 10.19 2.70 -5.28
CA PRO A 511 10.59 3.02 -6.64
C PRO A 511 12.11 3.16 -6.78
N CYS A 512 12.63 2.72 -7.91
CA CYS A 512 14.03 2.90 -8.29
C CYS A 512 14.10 3.80 -9.52
N LEU A 513 14.89 4.85 -9.43
CA LEU A 513 15.12 5.84 -10.49
C LEU A 513 16.42 5.55 -11.23
N LEU A 514 16.32 5.39 -12.55
CA LEU A 514 17.48 5.29 -13.42
C LEU A 514 17.50 6.48 -14.39
N VAL A 515 18.70 6.93 -14.71
CA VAL A 515 18.95 7.92 -15.75
C VAL A 515 19.96 7.35 -16.75
N ASN A 516 19.56 7.27 -18.01
CA ASN A 516 20.37 6.70 -19.10
C ASN A 516 20.93 5.31 -18.73
N GLY A 517 20.10 4.44 -18.14
CA GLY A 517 20.43 3.07 -17.76
C GLY A 517 21.31 2.92 -16.51
N LYS A 518 21.53 4.00 -15.75
CA LYS A 518 22.27 3.96 -14.48
C LYS A 518 21.32 4.21 -13.31
N VAL A 519 21.39 3.38 -12.29
CA VAL A 519 20.64 3.60 -11.04
C VAL A 519 21.22 4.84 -10.34
N VAL A 520 20.36 5.83 -10.11
CA VAL A 520 20.75 7.09 -9.45
C VAL A 520 20.09 7.28 -8.09
N SER A 521 18.92 6.68 -7.86
CA SER A 521 18.23 6.87 -6.59
C SER A 521 17.15 5.83 -6.34
N PHE A 522 16.79 5.67 -5.06
CA PHE A 522 15.67 4.86 -4.58
C PHE A 522 14.70 5.69 -3.75
N GLY A 523 13.48 5.16 -3.60
CA GLY A 523 12.44 5.69 -2.71
C GLY A 523 11.73 6.91 -3.27
N LYS A 524 10.68 7.29 -2.56
CA LYS A 524 9.79 8.42 -2.87
C LYS A 524 10.53 9.72 -3.09
N LYS A 525 10.24 10.44 -4.17
CA LYS A 525 10.77 11.77 -4.48
C LYS A 525 9.71 12.65 -5.13
N ASN A 526 9.67 13.89 -4.72
CA ASN A 526 8.88 14.91 -5.39
C ASN A 526 9.64 15.50 -6.60
N LEU A 527 8.96 16.35 -7.36
CA LEU A 527 9.51 16.98 -8.57
C LEU A 527 10.84 17.71 -8.32
N ARG A 528 10.92 18.50 -7.24
CA ARG A 528 12.14 19.27 -6.91
C ARG A 528 13.33 18.34 -6.65
N GLN A 529 13.12 17.30 -5.86
CA GLN A 529 14.16 16.31 -5.55
C GLN A 529 14.64 15.53 -6.77
N VAL A 530 13.75 15.29 -7.75
CA VAL A 530 14.14 14.68 -9.03
C VAL A 530 14.98 15.66 -9.84
N LEU A 531 14.56 16.92 -9.95
CA LEU A 531 15.30 17.94 -10.67
C LEU A 531 16.70 18.18 -10.08
N ASP A 532 16.84 18.18 -8.75
CA ASP A 532 18.14 18.29 -8.08
C ASP A 532 19.10 17.17 -8.52
N ILE A 533 18.59 15.95 -8.79
CA ILE A 533 19.39 14.81 -9.27
C ILE A 533 19.75 14.94 -10.76
N LEU A 534 18.85 15.53 -11.56
CA LEU A 534 19.03 15.59 -13.03
C LEU A 534 19.88 16.77 -13.51
N VAL A 535 19.96 17.83 -12.72
CA VAL A 535 20.62 19.10 -13.10
C VAL A 535 21.99 19.26 -12.44
N GLU A 536 22.31 18.44 -11.41
CA GLU A 536 23.67 18.27 -10.90
C GLU A 536 24.56 17.52 -11.92
#